data_dc30a386ac6ee8e9436180b2c7d1c5f6
#
_entry.id   dc30a386ac6ee8e9436180b2c7d1c5f6
#
_cell.length_a   1.000
_cell.length_b   1.000
_cell.length_c   1.000
_cell.angle_alpha   90.00
_cell.angle_beta   90.00
_cell.angle_gamma   90.00
#
_symmetry.space_group_name_H-M   'P 1'
#
loop_
_entity.id
_entity.type
_entity.pdbx_description
1 polymer ?
#
loop_
_entity_poly.entity_id
_entity_poly.type
_entity_poly.pdbx_seq_one_letter_code
_entity_poly.pdbx_strand_id
1 'polypeptide(L)'
;MLFRSSSLMTWFGGYNKERWKDAINACEEFFTALNQNGYYKLVEVGDNGTSDVRGAYTSAYYDRGTTETLISVRRNILNANANSILSNSIRWGGYCPTKEYFDMFQMSDGTDFSWDNPEQAKNPFLNRDPRLYETFILDGDKYNGRTAALTEALASDPVNYPQGAD
;
A
#
# COMPACT_ATOMS: atom_id res chain seq x y z
N MET A 1 -19.58 19.54 -9.41
CA MET A 1 -19.66 19.88 -7.98
C MET A 1 -18.29 20.39 -7.55
N LEU A 2 -18.17 21.65 -7.21
CA LEU A 2 -16.92 22.26 -6.79
C LEU A 2 -16.73 21.97 -5.28
N PHE A 3 -15.81 21.07 -4.95
CA PHE A 3 -15.39 20.88 -3.57
C PHE A 3 -14.56 22.08 -3.14
N ARG A 4 -15.19 23.01 -2.45
CA ARG A 4 -14.46 24.05 -1.72
C ARG A 4 -14.01 23.45 -0.40
N SER A 5 -12.73 23.16 -0.26
CA SER A 5 -12.12 22.83 1.03
C SER A 5 -12.06 24.08 1.90
N SER A 6 -13.18 24.46 2.52
CA SER A 6 -13.20 25.44 3.58
C SER A 6 -13.30 24.71 4.91
N SER A 7 -12.74 25.27 5.97
CA SER A 7 -12.88 24.73 7.33
C SER A 7 -14.33 24.51 7.74
N LEU A 8 -15.26 25.28 7.18
CA LEU A 8 -16.70 25.14 7.36
C LEU A 8 -17.27 23.89 6.66
N MET A 9 -16.64 23.41 5.59
CA MET A 9 -17.05 22.18 4.87
C MET A 9 -16.51 20.90 5.50
N THR A 10 -15.42 21.00 6.27
CA THR A 10 -14.77 19.86 6.95
C THR A 10 -15.09 19.77 8.43
N TRP A 11 -15.55 20.86 9.04
CA TRP A 11 -15.93 20.91 10.45
C TRP A 11 -17.44 20.79 10.62
N PHE A 12 -17.89 19.69 11.14
CA PHE A 12 -19.32 19.39 11.35
C PHE A 12 -19.80 19.58 12.78
N GLY A 13 -19.09 20.29 13.62
CA GLY A 13 -19.54 20.61 14.98
C GLY A 13 -19.54 19.45 15.97
N GLY A 14 -18.82 18.36 15.70
CA GLY A 14 -18.67 17.22 16.59
C GLY A 14 -19.25 15.92 16.07
N TYR A 15 -19.23 14.88 16.92
CA TYR A 15 -19.73 13.56 16.58
C TYR A 15 -21.26 13.55 16.40
N ASN A 16 -21.72 12.99 15.29
CA ASN A 16 -23.14 12.79 15.02
C ASN A 16 -23.34 11.41 14.36
N LYS A 17 -24.07 10.54 15.05
CA LYS A 17 -24.33 9.16 14.60
C LYS A 17 -25.11 9.09 13.28
N GLU A 18 -26.00 10.07 13.03
CA GLU A 18 -26.80 10.06 11.81
C GLU A 18 -25.95 10.23 10.54
N ARG A 19 -24.84 10.97 10.62
CA ARG A 19 -23.91 11.08 9.49
C ARG A 19 -23.25 9.76 9.09
N TRP A 20 -23.05 8.87 10.04
CA TRP A 20 -22.57 7.53 9.75
C TRP A 20 -23.62 6.70 9.01
N LYS A 21 -24.90 6.88 9.37
CA LYS A 21 -26.00 6.25 8.62
C LYS A 21 -26.10 6.79 7.20
N ASP A 22 -25.97 8.10 7.03
CA ASP A 22 -25.96 8.72 5.69
C ASP A 22 -24.81 8.18 4.83
N ALA A 23 -23.62 8.01 5.42
CA ALA A 23 -22.48 7.42 4.75
C ALA A 23 -22.74 5.93 4.38
N ILE A 24 -23.33 5.15 5.27
CA ILE A 24 -23.69 3.75 5.00
C ILE A 24 -24.70 3.68 3.86
N ASN A 25 -25.78 4.48 3.92
CA ASN A 25 -26.81 4.50 2.88
C ASN A 25 -26.20 4.86 1.51
N ALA A 26 -25.30 5.86 1.46
CA ALA A 26 -24.61 6.23 0.24
C ALA A 26 -23.72 5.09 -0.32
N CYS A 27 -23.08 4.33 0.55
CA CYS A 27 -22.32 3.15 0.15
C CYS A 27 -23.23 2.04 -0.38
N GLU A 28 -24.38 1.80 0.25
CA GLU A 28 -25.36 0.80 -0.20
C GLU A 28 -25.95 1.15 -1.56
N GLU A 29 -26.27 2.43 -1.78
CA GLU A 29 -26.71 2.94 -3.09
C GLU A 29 -25.63 2.73 -4.15
N PHE A 30 -24.36 3.02 -3.80
CA PHE A 30 -23.24 2.78 -4.69
C PHE A 30 -23.10 1.29 -5.04
N PHE A 31 -23.14 0.38 -4.07
CA PHE A 31 -23.04 -1.06 -4.33
C PHE A 31 -24.22 -1.57 -5.15
N THR A 32 -25.42 -1.03 -4.96
CA THR A 32 -26.58 -1.36 -5.78
C THR A 32 -26.37 -0.96 -7.23
N ALA A 33 -25.91 0.26 -7.48
CA ALA A 33 -25.61 0.74 -8.82
C ALA A 33 -24.46 -0.04 -9.47
N LEU A 34 -23.45 -0.43 -8.69
CA LEU A 34 -22.31 -1.24 -9.11
C LEU A 34 -22.76 -2.62 -9.59
N ASN A 35 -23.61 -3.29 -8.83
CA ASN A 35 -24.18 -4.60 -9.21
C ASN A 35 -25.03 -4.54 -10.49
N GLN A 36 -25.65 -3.40 -10.77
CA GLN A 36 -26.44 -3.19 -12.00
C GLN A 36 -25.56 -2.94 -13.23
N ASN A 37 -24.47 -2.22 -13.07
CA ASN A 37 -23.60 -1.77 -14.18
C ASN A 37 -22.39 -2.68 -14.43
N GLY A 38 -21.92 -3.39 -13.42
CA GLY A 38 -20.84 -4.38 -13.51
C GLY A 38 -19.45 -3.84 -13.89
N TYR A 39 -19.27 -2.51 -13.96
CA TYR A 39 -18.02 -1.92 -14.39
C TYR A 39 -16.96 -1.88 -13.29
N TYR A 40 -17.37 -1.46 -12.09
CA TYR A 40 -16.45 -1.40 -10.95
C TYR A 40 -16.46 -2.71 -10.17
N LYS A 41 -15.29 -3.23 -9.89
CA LYS A 41 -15.07 -4.40 -9.03
C LYS A 41 -13.67 -4.36 -8.44
N LEU A 42 -13.42 -5.13 -7.40
CA LEU A 42 -12.06 -5.36 -6.91
C LEU A 42 -11.23 -6.05 -8.00
N VAL A 43 -9.97 -5.70 -8.08
CA VAL A 43 -9.02 -6.39 -8.98
C VAL A 43 -8.72 -7.77 -8.41
N GLU A 44 -8.99 -8.80 -9.18
CA GLU A 44 -8.81 -10.20 -8.80
C GLU A 44 -7.66 -10.83 -9.56
N VAL A 45 -7.21 -12.00 -9.10
CA VAL A 45 -6.21 -12.79 -9.82
C VAL A 45 -6.75 -13.16 -11.20
N GLY A 46 -5.97 -12.87 -12.23
CA GLY A 46 -6.36 -13.03 -13.64
C GLY A 46 -6.76 -11.71 -14.31
N ASP A 47 -7.22 -10.71 -13.57
CA ASP A 47 -7.46 -9.38 -14.12
C ASP A 47 -6.13 -8.72 -14.51
N ASN A 48 -6.15 -7.95 -15.59
CA ASN A 48 -4.97 -7.22 -16.10
C ASN A 48 -3.72 -8.12 -16.30
N GLY A 49 -3.89 -9.43 -16.46
CA GLY A 49 -2.78 -10.38 -16.65
C GLY A 49 -2.05 -10.75 -15.35
N THR A 50 -2.63 -10.50 -14.20
CA THR A 50 -2.04 -10.86 -12.91
C THR A 50 -2.11 -12.37 -12.67
N SER A 51 -1.06 -12.95 -12.08
CA SER A 51 -0.95 -14.40 -11.87
C SER A 51 -1.20 -14.83 -10.43
N ASP A 52 -1.16 -13.89 -9.50
CA ASP A 52 -1.30 -14.16 -8.06
C ASP A 52 -1.93 -12.96 -7.31
N VAL A 53 -2.18 -13.17 -6.03
CA VAL A 53 -2.82 -12.16 -5.15
C VAL A 53 -1.95 -10.90 -5.01
N ARG A 54 -0.62 -11.05 -4.96
CA ARG A 54 0.30 -9.91 -4.87
C ARG A 54 0.25 -9.07 -6.13
N GLY A 55 0.26 -9.71 -7.30
CA GLY A 55 0.10 -9.06 -8.60
C GLY A 55 -1.23 -8.33 -8.72
N ALA A 56 -2.33 -8.94 -8.28
CA ALA A 56 -3.65 -8.30 -8.28
C ALA A 56 -3.67 -7.05 -7.39
N TYR A 57 -3.13 -7.14 -6.18
CA TYR A 57 -3.01 -6.00 -5.27
C TYR A 57 -2.16 -4.87 -5.86
N THR A 58 -1.00 -5.21 -6.42
CA THR A 58 -0.11 -4.24 -7.07
C THR A 58 -0.78 -3.57 -8.26
N SER A 59 -1.48 -4.33 -9.10
CA SER A 59 -2.24 -3.80 -10.24
C SER A 59 -3.33 -2.82 -9.79
N ALA A 60 -4.07 -3.13 -8.72
CA ALA A 60 -5.10 -2.24 -8.19
C ALA A 60 -4.55 -0.84 -7.82
N TYR A 61 -3.31 -0.78 -7.31
CA TYR A 61 -2.68 0.46 -6.88
C TYR A 61 -1.90 1.20 -7.98
N TYR A 62 -1.18 0.49 -8.83
CA TYR A 62 -0.23 1.11 -9.77
C TYR A 62 -0.74 1.21 -11.19
N ASP A 63 -1.64 0.31 -11.61
CA ASP A 63 -2.17 0.36 -12.96
C ASP A 63 -3.22 1.46 -13.09
N ARG A 64 -3.17 2.15 -14.22
CA ARG A 64 -4.08 3.25 -14.47
C ARG A 64 -5.41 2.75 -15.04
N GLY A 65 -6.50 3.18 -14.42
CA GLY A 65 -7.84 2.91 -14.93
C GLY A 65 -8.30 1.47 -14.72
N THR A 66 -7.87 0.86 -13.62
CA THR A 66 -8.40 -0.44 -13.18
C THR A 66 -9.87 -0.31 -12.79
N THR A 67 -10.58 -1.44 -12.75
CA THR A 67 -11.98 -1.50 -12.34
C THR A 67 -12.20 -1.08 -10.88
N GLU A 68 -11.15 -1.03 -10.07
CA GLU A 68 -11.18 -0.59 -8.66
C GLU A 68 -11.02 0.93 -8.51
N THR A 69 -10.55 1.62 -9.55
CA THR A 69 -10.27 3.05 -9.50
C THR A 69 -11.54 3.88 -9.67
N LEU A 70 -12.09 4.43 -8.59
CA LEU A 70 -13.26 5.31 -8.63
C LEU A 70 -12.90 6.74 -9.00
N ILE A 71 -11.87 7.30 -8.39
CA ILE A 71 -11.40 8.67 -8.62
C ILE A 71 -9.88 8.66 -8.70
N SER A 72 -9.32 9.20 -9.76
CA SER A 72 -7.88 9.37 -9.89
C SER A 72 -7.51 10.76 -10.39
N VAL A 73 -6.49 11.36 -9.77
CA VAL A 73 -5.88 12.59 -10.26
C VAL A 73 -4.64 12.22 -11.06
N ARG A 74 -4.75 12.33 -12.38
CA ARG A 74 -3.63 12.02 -13.28
C ARG A 74 -2.69 13.22 -13.33
N ARG A 75 -1.43 12.98 -12.99
CA ARG A 75 -0.36 13.96 -13.19
C ARG A 75 0.47 13.55 -14.40
N ASN A 76 0.70 14.49 -15.32
CA ASN A 76 1.65 14.28 -16.40
C ASN A 76 3.04 14.64 -15.86
N ILE A 77 3.92 13.67 -15.73
CA ILE A 77 5.29 13.89 -15.27
C ILE A 77 6.11 14.30 -16.50
N LEU A 78 6.25 15.59 -16.71
CA LEU A 78 7.08 16.15 -17.77
C LEU A 78 8.59 16.17 -17.41
N ASN A 79 8.93 16.00 -16.14
CA ASN A 79 10.31 16.02 -15.63
C ASN A 79 10.63 14.79 -14.82
N ALA A 80 11.62 14.02 -15.27
CA ALA A 80 12.14 12.84 -14.58
C ALA A 80 12.71 13.15 -13.17
N ASN A 81 13.06 14.40 -12.90
CA ASN A 81 13.64 14.83 -11.62
C ASN A 81 12.60 15.03 -10.50
N ALA A 82 11.30 14.96 -10.81
CA ALA A 82 10.25 15.19 -9.81
C ALA A 82 10.22 14.14 -8.68
N ASN A 83 10.84 12.97 -8.88
CA ASN A 83 10.85 11.87 -7.92
C ASN A 83 12.12 11.77 -7.08
N SER A 84 13.11 12.66 -7.28
CA SER A 84 14.39 12.57 -6.58
C SER A 84 14.24 12.71 -5.06
N ILE A 85 13.33 13.56 -4.60
CA ILE A 85 13.09 13.78 -3.16
C ILE A 85 12.50 12.51 -2.53
N LEU A 86 11.52 11.89 -3.16
CA LEU A 86 10.89 10.67 -2.64
C LEU A 86 11.89 9.50 -2.64
N SER A 87 12.59 9.29 -3.74
CA SER A 87 13.60 8.23 -3.84
C SER A 87 14.73 8.41 -2.82
N ASN A 88 15.21 9.63 -2.64
CA ASN A 88 16.23 9.93 -1.64
C ASN A 88 15.71 9.75 -0.21
N SER A 89 14.48 10.15 0.07
CA SER A 89 13.89 10.00 1.40
C SER A 89 13.70 8.53 1.77
N ILE A 90 13.28 7.68 0.83
CA ILE A 90 13.22 6.23 1.03
C ILE A 90 14.62 5.66 1.26
N ARG A 91 15.59 6.01 0.41
CA ARG A 91 16.97 5.55 0.48
C ARG A 91 17.65 5.89 1.82
N TRP A 92 17.39 7.09 2.35
CA TRP A 92 17.98 7.55 3.61
C TRP A 92 17.11 7.26 4.84
N GLY A 93 16.08 6.42 4.72
CA GLY A 93 15.21 6.06 5.81
C GLY A 93 14.30 7.19 6.28
N GLY A 94 14.07 8.22 5.45
CA GLY A 94 13.20 9.35 5.80
C GLY A 94 11.71 8.99 5.87
N TYR A 95 11.32 7.89 5.26
CA TYR A 95 9.94 7.37 5.28
C TYR A 95 9.92 5.92 5.80
N CYS A 96 10.32 5.75 7.04
CA CYS A 96 10.18 4.47 7.72
C CYS A 96 8.77 4.35 8.31
N PRO A 97 8.06 3.27 8.03
CA PRO A 97 6.78 3.00 8.69
C PRO A 97 6.99 2.72 10.18
N THR A 98 5.96 2.96 10.98
CA THR A 98 6.03 2.67 12.41
C THR A 98 5.90 1.17 12.66
N LYS A 99 6.41 0.71 13.81
CA LYS A 99 6.26 -0.68 14.25
C LYS A 99 4.79 -1.06 14.39
N GLU A 100 3.96 -0.17 14.92
CA GLU A 100 2.53 -0.37 15.09
C GLU A 100 1.84 -0.65 13.74
N TYR A 101 2.22 0.09 12.69
CA TYR A 101 1.67 -0.15 11.36
C TYR A 101 2.09 -1.53 10.81
N PHE A 102 3.33 -1.92 11.02
CA PHE A 102 3.80 -3.26 10.67
C PHE A 102 3.04 -4.36 11.41
N ASP A 103 2.80 -4.17 12.71
CA ASP A 103 2.11 -5.14 13.57
C ASP A 103 0.63 -5.34 13.16
N MET A 104 0.00 -4.36 12.50
CA MET A 104 -1.39 -4.45 12.03
C MET A 104 -1.60 -5.48 10.91
N PHE A 105 -0.54 -5.87 10.20
CA PHE A 105 -0.65 -6.90 9.18
C PHE A 105 -0.76 -8.28 9.84
N GLN A 106 -1.77 -9.04 9.44
CA GLN A 106 -2.04 -10.37 9.97
C GLN A 106 -1.05 -11.42 9.44
N MET A 107 -1.14 -12.62 9.97
CA MET A 107 -0.54 -13.80 9.37
C MET A 107 -1.31 -14.21 8.10
N SER A 108 -0.72 -15.04 7.27
CA SER A 108 -1.33 -15.50 6.01
C SER A 108 -2.61 -16.31 6.19
N ASP A 109 -2.84 -16.84 7.38
CA ASP A 109 -4.05 -17.57 7.76
C ASP A 109 -5.15 -16.67 8.37
N GLY A 110 -4.90 -15.36 8.44
CA GLY A 110 -5.83 -14.36 8.98
C GLY A 110 -5.79 -14.22 10.50
N THR A 111 -4.88 -14.90 11.19
CA THR A 111 -4.67 -14.67 12.62
C THR A 111 -3.81 -13.44 12.88
N ASP A 112 -3.95 -12.84 14.05
CA ASP A 112 -3.15 -11.67 14.40
C ASP A 112 -1.70 -12.05 14.67
N PHE A 113 -0.79 -11.18 14.25
CA PHE A 113 0.62 -11.31 14.59
C PHE A 113 0.87 -10.94 16.05
N SER A 114 1.73 -11.69 16.73
CA SER A 114 2.10 -11.40 18.12
C SER A 114 3.58 -11.59 18.38
N TRP A 115 4.21 -10.58 18.95
CA TRP A 115 5.58 -10.66 19.46
C TRP A 115 5.73 -11.60 20.66
N ASP A 116 4.63 -11.93 21.37
CA ASP A 116 4.63 -12.89 22.46
C ASP A 116 4.68 -14.35 21.99
N ASN A 117 4.44 -14.57 20.68
CA ASN A 117 4.62 -15.88 20.06
C ASN A 117 6.10 -16.03 19.62
N PRO A 118 6.87 -16.96 20.25
CA PRO A 118 8.31 -17.08 19.99
C PRO A 118 8.67 -17.41 18.54
N GLU A 119 7.83 -18.18 17.84
CA GLU A 119 8.08 -18.56 16.44
C GLU A 119 7.85 -17.37 15.51
N GLN A 120 6.81 -16.57 15.78
CA GLN A 120 6.54 -15.36 15.02
C GLN A 120 7.58 -14.27 15.30
N ALA A 121 7.95 -14.09 16.57
CA ALA A 121 8.97 -13.10 16.96
C ALA A 121 10.36 -13.41 16.38
N LYS A 122 10.69 -14.71 16.23
CA LYS A 122 11.96 -15.15 15.63
C LYS A 122 12.02 -14.85 14.11
N ASN A 123 10.89 -14.94 13.42
CA ASN A 123 10.80 -14.72 11.98
C ASN A 123 9.60 -13.79 11.65
N PRO A 124 9.66 -12.51 12.03
CA PRO A 124 8.49 -11.63 11.99
C PRO A 124 7.98 -11.30 10.58
N PHE A 125 8.76 -11.64 9.56
CA PHE A 125 8.41 -11.42 8.16
C PHE A 125 7.90 -12.68 7.44
N LEU A 126 7.90 -13.84 8.14
CA LEU A 126 7.50 -15.10 7.51
C LEU A 126 5.99 -15.33 7.65
N ASN A 127 5.37 -15.86 6.59
CA ASN A 127 3.94 -16.22 6.56
C ASN A 127 3.00 -15.08 6.96
N ARG A 128 3.30 -13.86 6.53
CA ARG A 128 2.45 -12.69 6.74
C ARG A 128 1.45 -12.51 5.58
N ASP A 129 0.47 -11.68 5.83
CA ASP A 129 -0.46 -11.21 4.78
C ASP A 129 0.32 -10.75 3.54
N PRO A 130 -0.07 -11.18 2.33
CA PRO A 130 0.62 -10.79 1.10
C PRO A 130 0.79 -9.28 0.91
N ARG A 131 -0.14 -8.47 1.42
CA ARG A 131 -0.09 -7.01 1.37
C ARG A 131 1.10 -6.42 2.12
N LEU A 132 1.61 -7.11 3.15
CA LEU A 132 2.81 -6.67 3.87
C LEU A 132 3.99 -6.59 2.90
N TYR A 133 4.21 -7.60 2.08
CA TYR A 133 5.34 -7.67 1.15
C TYR A 133 5.25 -6.69 -0.01
N GLU A 134 4.06 -6.15 -0.29
CA GLU A 134 3.88 -5.09 -1.30
C GLU A 134 3.90 -3.68 -0.68
N THR A 135 3.78 -3.59 0.64
CA THR A 135 3.77 -2.30 1.36
C THR A 135 5.15 -1.94 1.91
N PHE A 136 5.95 -2.94 2.29
CA PHE A 136 7.26 -2.76 2.90
C PHE A 136 8.37 -3.29 2.01
N ILE A 137 9.49 -2.61 2.03
CA ILE A 137 10.75 -3.14 1.51
C ILE A 137 11.44 -3.85 2.67
N LEU A 138 11.58 -5.15 2.54
CA LEU A 138 12.22 -6.00 3.55
C LEU A 138 13.67 -6.29 3.16
N ASP A 139 14.41 -6.79 4.13
CA ASP A 139 15.80 -7.20 3.90
C ASP A 139 15.86 -8.31 2.84
N GLY A 140 16.70 -8.11 1.82
CA GLY A 140 16.82 -9.00 0.67
C GLY A 140 15.83 -8.76 -0.48
N ASP A 141 14.85 -7.88 -0.33
CA ASP A 141 13.91 -7.55 -1.40
C ASP A 141 14.59 -6.84 -2.58
N LYS A 142 13.99 -6.97 -3.76
CA LYS A 142 14.40 -6.20 -4.93
C LYS A 142 13.69 -4.85 -4.96
N TYR A 143 14.46 -3.78 -4.92
CA TYR A 143 13.96 -2.42 -5.04
C TYR A 143 14.81 -1.61 -6.01
N ASN A 144 14.18 -0.99 -7.00
CA ASN A 144 14.84 -0.14 -8.01
C ASN A 144 16.07 -0.82 -8.66
N GLY A 145 15.94 -2.12 -8.99
CA GLY A 145 17.00 -2.90 -9.64
C GLY A 145 18.13 -3.38 -8.72
N ARG A 146 18.04 -3.12 -7.42
CA ARG A 146 19.00 -3.53 -6.40
C ARG A 146 18.35 -4.42 -5.34
N THR A 147 19.15 -5.17 -4.62
CA THR A 147 18.69 -5.92 -3.43
C THR A 147 18.77 -5.01 -2.21
N ALA A 148 17.71 -4.91 -1.43
CA ALA A 148 17.68 -4.13 -0.19
C ALA A 148 18.56 -4.81 0.88
N ALA A 149 19.59 -4.11 1.39
CA ALA A 149 20.42 -4.55 2.50
C ALA A 149 20.10 -3.72 3.74
N LEU A 150 19.26 -4.26 4.57
CA LEU A 150 18.86 -3.62 5.82
C LEU A 150 19.63 -4.18 7.01
N THR A 151 20.38 -5.26 6.80
CA THR A 151 21.29 -5.84 7.81
C THR A 151 22.75 -5.54 7.48
N GLU A 152 23.57 -5.42 8.52
CA GLU A 152 25.00 -5.16 8.37
C GLU A 152 25.72 -6.27 7.58
N ALA A 153 25.26 -7.52 7.72
CA ALA A 153 25.82 -8.66 7.00
C ALA A 153 25.59 -8.55 5.48
N LEU A 154 24.43 -8.08 5.04
CA LEU A 154 24.14 -7.85 3.62
C LEU A 154 24.81 -6.58 3.12
N ALA A 155 24.90 -5.53 3.91
CA ALA A 155 25.57 -4.29 3.56
C ALA A 155 27.07 -4.49 3.30
N SER A 156 27.69 -5.52 3.88
CA SER A 156 29.09 -5.87 3.64
C SER A 156 29.34 -6.79 2.45
N ASP A 157 28.28 -7.23 1.74
CA ASP A 157 28.38 -8.10 0.56
C ASP A 157 28.69 -7.26 -0.70
N PRO A 158 29.94 -7.26 -1.22
CA PRO A 158 30.32 -6.43 -2.35
C PRO A 158 29.76 -6.89 -3.69
N VAL A 159 29.24 -8.11 -3.78
CA VAL A 159 28.64 -8.69 -5.00
C VAL A 159 27.23 -8.16 -5.22
N ASN A 160 26.42 -8.19 -4.16
CA ASN A 160 25.02 -7.70 -4.21
C ASN A 160 24.93 -6.21 -3.90
N TYR A 161 25.97 -5.66 -3.26
CA TYR A 161 26.06 -4.26 -2.83
C TYR A 161 27.41 -3.66 -3.24
N PRO A 162 27.63 -3.34 -4.52
CA PRO A 162 28.81 -2.62 -4.91
C PRO A 162 28.86 -1.28 -4.18
N GLN A 163 29.84 -1.15 -3.30
CA GLN A 163 30.13 0.08 -2.57
C GLN A 163 30.35 1.22 -3.57
N GLY A 164 29.60 2.31 -3.42
CA GLY A 164 29.78 3.50 -4.26
C GLY A 164 28.92 3.57 -5.52
N ALA A 165 27.93 2.70 -5.69
CA ALA A 165 26.90 2.89 -6.72
C ALA A 165 25.80 3.82 -6.19
N ASP A 166 26.12 5.11 -6.03
CA ASP A 166 25.17 6.18 -5.75
C ASP A 166 24.35 6.57 -6.97
#